data_46abcaf2234b35d33922467c359ebb05
#
_entry.id   46abcaf2234b35d33922467c359ebb05
#
_cell.length_a   1.000
_cell.length_b   1.000
_cell.length_c   1.000
_cell.angle_alpha   90.00
_cell.angle_beta   90.00
_cell.angle_gamma   90.00
#
_symmetry.space_group_name_H-M   'P 1'
#
loop_
_entity.id
_entity.type
_entity.pdbx_description
1 polymer ?
#
loop_
_entity_poly.entity_id
_entity_poly.type
_entity_poly.pdbx_seq_one_letter_code
_entity_poly.pdbx_strand_id
1 'polypeptide(L)'
;MSSFRKNPAKIFVKVRADHLIGGGVRPLMLRTEDGPAMRIDRVTDVREAPSLKAGGQGLRYTCMIEDRRLYLFYDDPHWFIEADD
;
A
#
# COMPACT_ATOMS: atom_id res chain seq x y z
N MET A 1 25.81 -12.88 2.43
CA MET A 1 25.42 -12.53 2.38
C MET A 1 24.87 -12.05 2.21
N SER A 2 24.63 -11.87 2.29
CA SER A 2 24.04 -11.32 2.12
C SER A 2 23.33 -11.05 2.26
N SER A 3 23.34 -11.57 2.39
CA SER A 3 22.37 -11.35 2.50
C SER A 3 21.80 -10.32 2.93
N PHE A 4 21.98 -9.65 3.07
CA PHE A 4 21.22 -8.61 3.46
C PHE A 4 20.32 -8.17 2.40
N ARG A 5 19.19 -7.71 2.73
CA ARG A 5 18.29 -7.19 1.83
C ARG A 5 18.26 -5.73 1.95
N LYS A 6 18.46 -5.10 0.88
CA LYS A 6 18.46 -3.71 0.86
C LYS A 6 17.11 -3.13 0.69
N ASN A 7 16.27 -3.81 -0.05
CA ASN A 7 14.94 -3.30 -0.36
C ASN A 7 13.89 -4.28 0.12
N PRO A 8 12.83 -3.81 0.72
CA PRO A 8 11.75 -4.71 1.10
C PRO A 8 11.13 -5.32 -0.14
N ALA A 9 10.61 -6.50 0.00
CA ALA A 9 9.93 -7.15 -1.09
C ALA A 9 8.58 -6.49 -1.29
N LYS A 10 8.21 -6.28 -2.55
CA LYS A 10 6.89 -5.80 -2.88
C LYS A 10 5.93 -6.96 -2.86
N ILE A 11 4.80 -6.76 -2.21
CA ILE A 11 3.72 -7.71 -2.22
C ILE A 11 2.54 -7.02 -2.86
N PHE A 12 2.20 -7.44 -4.08
CA PHE A 12 1.09 -6.82 -4.78
C PHE A 12 -0.21 -7.27 -4.18
N VAL A 13 -1.14 -6.33 -4.04
CA VAL A 13 -2.42 -6.59 -3.40
C VAL A 13 -3.52 -6.07 -4.32
N LYS A 14 -4.70 -6.63 -4.14
CA LYS A 14 -5.90 -6.11 -4.77
C LYS A 14 -6.55 -5.15 -3.80
N VAL A 15 -7.00 -4.03 -4.31
CA VAL A 15 -7.58 -2.99 -3.47
C VAL A 15 -8.91 -2.58 -4.03
N ARG A 16 -9.90 -2.49 -3.15
CA ARG A 16 -11.14 -1.83 -3.49
C ARG A 16 -11.04 -0.40 -2.99
N ALA A 17 -11.33 0.53 -3.85
CA ALA A 17 -11.13 1.93 -3.52
C ALA A 17 -12.23 2.79 -4.12
N ASP A 18 -12.47 3.93 -3.49
CA ASP A 18 -13.38 4.94 -4.01
C ASP A 18 -12.58 6.02 -4.69
N HIS A 19 -13.09 6.48 -5.82
CA HIS A 19 -12.56 7.68 -6.45
C HIS A 19 -13.36 8.87 -5.92
N LEU A 20 -12.64 9.83 -5.36
CA LEU A 20 -13.28 10.96 -4.71
C LEU A 20 -13.66 12.02 -5.72
N ILE A 21 -14.71 12.75 -5.42
CA ILE A 21 -15.24 13.73 -6.35
C ILE A 21 -14.23 14.83 -6.65
N GLY A 22 -13.53 15.29 -5.68
CA GLY A 22 -12.52 16.32 -5.88
C GLY A 22 -11.20 15.81 -6.37
N GLY A 23 -11.12 14.52 -6.70
CA GLY A 23 -9.89 13.88 -7.10
C GLY A 23 -9.33 13.07 -5.95
N GLY A 24 -8.44 12.15 -6.30
CA GLY A 24 -7.86 11.27 -5.32
C GLY A 24 -8.60 9.97 -5.21
N VAL A 25 -7.99 9.07 -4.48
CA VAL A 25 -8.49 7.70 -4.32
C VAL A 25 -8.39 7.35 -2.86
N ARG A 26 -9.43 6.75 -2.32
CA ARG A 26 -9.40 6.29 -0.94
C ARG A 26 -9.54 4.78 -0.90
N PRO A 27 -8.52 4.05 -0.43
CA PRO A 27 -8.61 2.61 -0.34
C PRO A 27 -9.54 2.20 0.79
N LEU A 28 -10.34 1.18 0.55
CA LEU A 28 -11.33 0.69 1.51
C LEU A 28 -11.02 -0.70 2.00
N MET A 29 -10.51 -1.55 1.14
CA MET A 29 -10.20 -2.93 1.47
C MET A 29 -9.00 -3.36 0.66
N LEU A 30 -8.22 -4.26 1.22
CA LEU A 30 -7.14 -4.86 0.46
C LEU A 30 -7.12 -6.36 0.70
N ARG A 31 -6.53 -7.07 -0.25
CA ARG A 31 -6.42 -8.50 -0.17
C ARG A 31 -5.16 -8.95 -0.88
N THR A 32 -4.37 -9.78 -0.22
CA THR A 32 -3.26 -10.44 -0.89
C THR A 32 -3.83 -11.57 -1.73
N GLU A 33 -3.01 -12.12 -2.59
CA GLU A 33 -3.48 -13.12 -3.53
C GLU A 33 -4.10 -14.31 -2.84
N ASP A 34 -3.50 -14.77 -1.76
CA ASP A 34 -3.95 -15.94 -1.07
C ASP A 34 -4.60 -15.67 0.26
N GLY A 35 -4.78 -14.42 0.60
CA GLY A 35 -5.27 -14.08 1.91
C GLY A 35 -6.69 -13.59 1.92
N PRO A 36 -7.25 -13.40 3.10
CA PRO A 36 -8.59 -12.85 3.20
C PRO A 36 -8.58 -11.35 2.93
N ALA A 37 -9.73 -10.83 2.57
CA ALA A 37 -9.89 -9.40 2.43
C ALA A 37 -9.80 -8.75 3.81
N MET A 38 -9.10 -7.62 3.86
CA MET A 38 -8.98 -6.86 5.09
C MET A 38 -9.55 -5.48 4.88
N ARG A 39 -10.40 -5.08 5.78
CA ARG A 39 -11.02 -3.78 5.72
C ARG A 39 -10.07 -2.74 6.26
N ILE A 40 -9.94 -1.64 5.56
CA ILE A 40 -9.15 -0.52 6.02
C ILE A 40 -10.06 0.35 6.86
N ASP A 41 -9.75 0.44 8.16
CA ASP A 41 -10.61 1.17 9.07
C ASP A 41 -10.54 2.67 8.83
N ARG A 42 -9.34 3.16 8.56
CA ARG A 42 -9.17 4.56 8.20
C ARG A 42 -7.81 4.78 7.58
N VAL A 43 -7.70 5.85 6.85
CA VAL A 43 -6.44 6.31 6.29
C VAL A 43 -6.05 7.56 7.07
N THR A 44 -4.89 7.52 7.67
CA THR A 44 -4.46 8.62 8.54
C THR A 44 -3.53 9.59 7.84
N ASP A 45 -2.93 9.18 6.73
CA ASP A 45 -1.99 10.05 6.04
C ASP A 45 -1.84 9.58 4.61
N VAL A 46 -1.67 10.52 3.69
CA VAL A 46 -1.39 10.23 2.29
C VAL A 46 -0.30 11.18 1.86
N ARG A 47 0.77 10.64 1.27
CA ARG A 47 1.83 11.50 0.77
C ARG A 47 2.50 10.86 -0.42
N GLU A 48 3.14 11.67 -1.21
CA GLU A 48 3.93 11.17 -2.29
C GLU A 48 5.14 10.45 -1.73
N ALA A 49 5.40 9.28 -2.28
CA ALA A 49 6.52 8.49 -1.81
C ALA A 49 6.98 7.62 -2.97
N PRO A 50 8.18 7.85 -3.48
CA PRO A 50 8.66 7.03 -4.57
C PRO A 50 8.78 5.59 -4.14
N SER A 51 8.50 4.70 -5.06
CA SER A 51 8.70 3.29 -4.82
C SER A 51 10.18 3.02 -4.69
N LEU A 52 10.55 2.24 -3.70
CA LEU A 52 11.95 1.90 -3.51
C LEU A 52 12.51 1.15 -4.68
N LYS A 53 11.69 0.36 -5.35
CA LYS A 53 12.20 -0.44 -6.43
C LYS A 53 12.21 0.30 -7.76
N ALA A 54 11.19 1.04 -8.04
CA ALA A 54 11.02 1.58 -9.37
C ALA A 54 11.40 3.03 -9.47
N GLY A 55 11.62 3.69 -8.37
CA GLY A 55 11.90 5.10 -8.43
C GLY A 55 10.77 5.92 -8.98
N GLY A 56 9.60 5.34 -9.10
CA GLY A 56 8.47 6.04 -9.66
C GLY A 56 7.84 6.98 -8.66
N GLN A 57 6.82 7.66 -9.10
CA GLN A 57 6.13 8.59 -8.26
C GLN A 57 4.87 7.93 -7.80
N GLY A 58 4.88 7.40 -6.65
CA GLY A 58 3.71 6.76 -6.10
C GLY A 58 3.16 7.55 -4.95
N LEU A 59 2.08 7.06 -4.42
CA LEU A 59 1.49 7.58 -3.19
C LEU A 59 1.64 6.53 -2.11
N ARG A 60 1.85 7.00 -0.90
CA ARG A 60 1.87 6.11 0.25
C ARG A 60 0.71 6.48 1.15
N TYR A 61 -0.12 5.50 1.41
CA TYR A 61 -1.26 5.65 2.31
C TYR A 61 -0.91 4.98 3.62
N THR A 62 -1.04 5.73 4.70
CA THR A 62 -0.91 5.13 6.03
C THR A 62 -2.29 4.69 6.45
N CYS A 63 -2.46 3.39 6.58
CA CYS A 63 -3.76 2.78 6.83
C CYS A 63 -3.79 2.15 8.21
N MET A 64 -4.94 2.20 8.84
CA MET A 64 -5.16 1.48 10.09
C MET A 64 -6.08 0.31 9.82
N ILE A 65 -5.63 -0.86 10.21
CA ILE A 65 -6.38 -2.10 10.09
C ILE A 65 -6.30 -2.78 11.44
N GLU A 66 -7.41 -2.86 12.15
CA GLU A 66 -7.48 -3.53 13.45
C GLU A 66 -6.38 -3.03 14.39
N ASP A 67 -6.29 -1.73 14.51
CA ASP A 67 -5.32 -1.08 15.41
C ASP A 67 -3.87 -1.26 14.99
N ARG A 68 -3.62 -1.76 13.80
CA ARG A 68 -2.27 -1.88 13.29
C ARG A 68 -2.08 -0.92 12.14
N ARG A 69 -0.89 -0.35 12.07
CA ARG A 69 -0.56 0.56 11.00
C ARG A 69 0.07 -0.21 9.86
N LEU A 70 -0.36 0.10 8.65
CA LEU A 70 0.17 -0.52 7.46
C LEU A 70 0.38 0.56 6.42
N TYR A 71 1.48 0.49 5.71
CA TYR A 71 1.74 1.38 4.59
C TYR A 71 1.33 0.70 3.31
N LEU A 72 0.45 1.35 2.58
CA LEU A 72 -0.05 0.84 1.32
C LEU A 72 0.40 1.80 0.22
N PHE A 73 1.02 1.28 -0.79
CA PHE A 73 1.58 2.08 -1.88
C PHE A 73 0.73 1.94 -3.11
N TYR A 74 0.51 3.04 -3.78
CA TYR A 74 -0.23 3.08 -5.03
C TYR A 74 0.67 3.66 -6.10
N ASP A 75 0.95 2.87 -7.11
CA ASP A 75 1.74 3.29 -8.25
C ASP A 75 0.92 2.83 -9.48
N ASP A 76 0.05 3.70 -9.93
CA ASP A 76 -0.99 3.41 -10.90
C ASP A 76 -0.48 2.51 -12.02
N PRO A 77 -1.12 1.39 -12.27
CA PRO A 77 -2.37 0.93 -11.65
C PRO A 77 -2.17 -0.06 -10.51
N HIS A 78 -0.99 -0.14 -9.96
CA HIS A 78 -0.65 -1.20 -9.02
C HIS A 78 -0.71 -0.71 -7.59
N TRP A 79 -1.17 -1.60 -6.72
CA TRP A 79 -1.14 -1.40 -5.29
C TRP A 79 -0.25 -2.45 -4.68
N PHE A 80 0.53 -2.07 -3.71
CA PHE A 80 1.40 -3.04 -3.05
C PHE A 80 1.70 -2.61 -1.62
N ILE A 81 2.10 -3.58 -0.82
CA ILE A 81 2.67 -3.33 0.49
C ILE A 81 4.10 -3.83 0.44
N GLU A 82 4.91 -3.36 1.35
CA GLU A 82 6.28 -3.78 1.42
C GLU A 82 6.46 -4.61 2.66
N ALA A 83 6.96 -5.83 2.46
CA ALA A 83 7.17 -6.72 3.58
C ALA A 83 8.40 -6.31 4.34
N ASP A 84 8.28 -6.31 5.64
CA ASP A 84 9.41 -6.10 6.49
C ASP A 84 10.09 -7.40 6.71
N ASP A 85 11.32 -7.33 6.90
CA ASP A 85 12.02 -8.55 7.23
C ASP A 85 12.23 -8.74 8.68
#